data_e5a80188a9a56fe51f8d3239b1ec76a4
#
_entry.id   e5a80188a9a56fe51f8d3239b1ec76a4
#
_cell.length_a   1.000
_cell.length_b   1.000
_cell.length_c   1.000
_cell.angle_alpha   90.00
_cell.angle_beta   90.00
_cell.angle_gamma   90.00
#
_symmetry.space_group_name_H-M   'P 1'
#
loop_
_entity.id
_entity.type
_entity.pdbx_description
1 polymer ?
#
loop_
_entity_poly.entity_id
_entity_poly.type
_entity_poly.pdbx_seq_one_letter_code
_entity_poly.pdbx_strand_id
1 'polypeptide(L)'
;MQPGEAVQLLVDGVAVAVFGGATVLDACDAAGRYVPRLCFYPDLARCKRSVANRTECGLCAVRLGDGSIALACAIPAVAEMTVATDDPGLRALRLERLAVILAQHPNICLACSDRDGCARDECTYGNPPEARCCDEFGRCELGKLVAYVDSGLAPRRTAVTVARDAMTEGRIRREPGLCVGCGRCVMVCEIAPEAGRALELAGVATSAPGSSGRAVAGPKLATLRAAGCTFCGQCVIVCPAGALTAPGAAGARWLAGRRDGSTLRSPLLPPEAWQAVNPEGLAKVPCEAGVFQLVDADGEVLRIGGVADLRQGVARALEESACAAVTRFRFELDPFFTQRESELLARYAQEHGRLPAGNDMGDDLFAVDGEDNDLF
;
A
#
# COMPACT_ATOMS: atom_id res chain seq x y z
N MET A 1 -16.27 23.16 8.98
CA MET A 1 -17.26 22.26 8.42
C MET A 1 -17.97 21.58 9.58
N GLN A 2 -19.29 21.69 9.68
CA GLN A 2 -20.03 20.89 10.65
C GLN A 2 -19.83 19.42 10.33
N PRO A 3 -19.63 18.50 11.31
CA PRO A 3 -19.61 17.08 11.05
C PRO A 3 -20.95 16.70 10.46
N GLY A 4 -20.94 16.29 9.18
CA GLY A 4 -22.12 15.77 8.51
C GLY A 4 -22.62 14.52 9.23
N GLU A 5 -23.91 14.28 9.14
CA GLU A 5 -24.56 13.08 9.66
C GLU A 5 -23.82 11.83 9.19
N ALA A 6 -23.61 10.85 10.10
CA ALA A 6 -22.94 9.61 9.74
C ALA A 6 -23.76 8.81 8.74
N VAL A 7 -23.13 8.35 7.68
CA VAL A 7 -23.76 7.55 6.61
C VAL A 7 -23.41 6.09 6.88
N GLN A 8 -24.44 5.24 6.95
CA GLN A 8 -24.27 3.78 7.09
C GLN A 8 -24.50 3.08 5.75
N LEU A 9 -23.60 2.15 5.42
CA LEU A 9 -23.67 1.36 4.19
C LEU A 9 -23.05 -0.04 4.43
N LEU A 10 -23.24 -0.95 3.47
CA LEU A 10 -22.71 -2.30 3.51
C LEU A 10 -21.52 -2.44 2.55
N VAL A 11 -20.38 -2.91 3.05
CA VAL A 11 -19.20 -3.24 2.24
C VAL A 11 -18.89 -4.73 2.43
N ASP A 12 -19.01 -5.52 1.38
CA ASP A 12 -18.87 -6.99 1.41
C ASP A 12 -19.71 -7.64 2.54
N GLY A 13 -20.93 -7.12 2.77
CA GLY A 13 -21.84 -7.58 3.81
C GLY A 13 -21.54 -7.04 5.22
N VAL A 14 -20.47 -6.28 5.41
CA VAL A 14 -20.13 -5.64 6.70
C VAL A 14 -20.72 -4.24 6.76
N ALA A 15 -21.48 -3.95 7.81
CA ALA A 15 -22.04 -2.62 8.06
C ALA A 15 -20.91 -1.66 8.50
N VAL A 16 -20.81 -0.52 7.85
CA VAL A 16 -19.80 0.49 8.16
C VAL A 16 -20.43 1.89 8.19
N ALA A 17 -19.99 2.72 9.12
CA ALA A 17 -20.40 4.11 9.23
C ALA A 17 -19.25 5.03 8.84
N VAL A 18 -19.52 6.00 7.97
CA VAL A 18 -18.56 7.03 7.56
C VAL A 18 -19.18 8.42 7.66
N PHE A 19 -18.35 9.45 7.76
CA PHE A 19 -18.83 10.82 7.80
C PHE A 19 -19.41 11.27 6.46
N GLY A 20 -20.44 12.10 6.49
CA GLY A 20 -21.04 12.69 5.29
C GLY A 20 -19.98 13.36 4.41
N GLY A 21 -20.01 13.04 3.12
CA GLY A 21 -19.02 13.50 2.14
C GLY A 21 -17.80 12.59 1.96
N ALA A 22 -17.69 11.50 2.72
CA ALA A 22 -16.72 10.43 2.46
C ALA A 22 -17.02 9.75 1.11
N THR A 23 -16.00 9.20 0.48
CA THR A 23 -16.15 8.39 -0.72
C THR A 23 -16.46 6.93 -0.37
N VAL A 24 -16.95 6.17 -1.33
CA VAL A 24 -17.08 4.70 -1.17
C VAL A 24 -15.73 4.05 -0.86
N LEU A 25 -14.63 4.62 -1.36
CA LEU A 25 -13.30 4.11 -1.04
C LEU A 25 -12.93 4.33 0.43
N ASP A 26 -13.31 5.48 1.02
CA ASP A 26 -13.13 5.72 2.45
C ASP A 26 -13.97 4.73 3.28
N ALA A 27 -15.16 4.36 2.80
CA ALA A 27 -15.99 3.34 3.45
C ALA A 27 -15.37 1.93 3.36
N CYS A 28 -14.78 1.57 2.22
CA CYS A 28 -14.04 0.32 2.09
C CYS A 28 -12.84 0.27 3.05
N ASP A 29 -12.10 1.38 3.18
CA ASP A 29 -10.99 1.48 4.12
C ASP A 29 -11.45 1.36 5.58
N ALA A 30 -12.57 2.00 5.94
CA ALA A 30 -13.17 1.89 7.27
C ALA A 30 -13.65 0.47 7.57
N ALA A 31 -14.16 -0.25 6.56
CA ALA A 31 -14.49 -1.67 6.67
C ALA A 31 -13.25 -2.58 6.68
N GLY A 32 -12.04 -2.04 6.53
CA GLY A 32 -10.80 -2.80 6.42
C GLY A 32 -10.66 -3.60 5.14
N ARG A 33 -11.43 -3.27 4.12
CA ARG A 33 -11.40 -3.92 2.81
C ARG A 33 -10.49 -3.14 1.87
N TYR A 34 -9.34 -3.71 1.55
CA TYR A 34 -8.43 -3.10 0.60
C TYR A 34 -9.00 -3.13 -0.81
N VAL A 35 -9.14 -1.95 -1.41
CA VAL A 35 -9.48 -1.80 -2.83
C VAL A 35 -8.28 -1.24 -3.58
N PRO A 36 -7.78 -1.90 -4.65
CA PRO A 36 -6.61 -1.50 -5.41
C PRO A 36 -6.65 -0.05 -5.87
N ARG A 37 -5.55 0.69 -5.73
CA ARG A 37 -5.49 2.12 -6.06
C ARG A 37 -4.04 2.61 -6.22
N LEU A 38 -3.81 3.62 -7.06
CA LEU A 38 -2.53 4.33 -7.18
C LEU A 38 -2.68 5.85 -7.16
N CYS A 39 -3.79 6.39 -7.66
CA CYS A 39 -3.98 7.84 -7.75
C CYS A 39 -4.72 8.46 -6.55
N PHE A 40 -5.22 7.63 -5.64
CA PHE A 40 -5.87 8.07 -4.40
C PHE A 40 -4.88 8.04 -3.23
N TYR A 41 -4.96 9.07 -2.39
CA TYR A 41 -4.30 9.10 -1.08
C TYR A 41 -5.28 9.75 -0.10
N PRO A 42 -5.45 9.23 1.12
CA PRO A 42 -6.28 9.86 2.14
C PRO A 42 -5.89 11.33 2.30
N ASP A 43 -6.85 12.19 2.64
CA ASP A 43 -6.67 13.64 2.79
C ASP A 43 -6.32 14.44 1.52
N LEU A 44 -5.84 13.78 0.44
CA LEU A 44 -5.62 14.43 -0.86
C LEU A 44 -6.80 14.33 -1.82
N ALA A 45 -7.82 13.55 -1.49
CA ALA A 45 -8.97 13.27 -2.38
C ALA A 45 -9.68 14.55 -2.85
N ARG A 46 -9.82 15.54 -1.96
CA ARG A 46 -10.44 16.84 -2.26
C ARG A 46 -9.66 17.69 -3.27
N CYS A 47 -8.35 17.42 -3.42
CA CYS A 47 -7.48 18.17 -4.35
C CYS A 47 -7.39 17.51 -5.73
N LYS A 48 -8.04 16.38 -5.97
CA LYS A 48 -7.97 15.64 -7.23
C LYS A 48 -8.33 16.46 -8.47
N ARG A 49 -9.33 17.35 -8.34
CA ARG A 49 -9.83 18.17 -9.47
C ARG A 49 -8.88 19.30 -9.84
N SER A 50 -7.99 19.71 -8.95
CA SER A 50 -7.04 20.83 -9.18
C SER A 50 -5.81 20.40 -9.97
N VAL A 51 -5.53 19.11 -10.10
CA VAL A 51 -4.34 18.62 -10.83
C VAL A 51 -4.71 18.26 -12.26
N ALA A 52 -4.33 19.12 -13.19
CA ALA A 52 -4.46 18.86 -14.62
C ALA A 52 -3.57 17.70 -15.07
N ASN A 53 -3.95 17.02 -16.15
CA ASN A 53 -3.19 15.96 -16.81
C ASN A 53 -2.85 14.73 -15.95
N ARG A 54 -3.45 14.57 -14.77
CA ARG A 54 -3.21 13.36 -13.96
C ARG A 54 -3.83 12.13 -14.65
N THR A 55 -3.15 11.01 -14.51
CA THR A 55 -3.65 9.71 -14.96
C THR A 55 -4.62 9.13 -13.93
N GLU A 56 -5.85 8.86 -14.33
CA GLU A 56 -6.79 8.09 -13.53
C GLU A 56 -6.42 6.61 -13.62
N CYS A 57 -6.06 6.00 -12.48
CA CYS A 57 -5.58 4.61 -12.50
C CYS A 57 -6.69 3.59 -12.81
N GLY A 58 -7.96 3.89 -12.51
CA GLY A 58 -9.11 3.02 -12.75
C GLY A 58 -9.14 1.73 -11.93
N LEU A 59 -8.20 1.55 -10.99
CA LEU A 59 -8.03 0.31 -10.23
C LEU A 59 -9.05 0.13 -9.10
N CYS A 60 -9.64 1.24 -8.61
CA CYS A 60 -10.57 1.22 -7.49
C CYS A 60 -12.01 0.92 -7.91
N ALA A 61 -12.20 0.13 -8.96
CA ALA A 61 -13.50 -0.34 -9.39
C ALA A 61 -14.15 -1.22 -8.31
N VAL A 62 -15.42 -0.96 -8.03
CA VAL A 62 -16.27 -1.74 -7.13
C VAL A 62 -17.63 -1.98 -7.80
N ARG A 63 -18.36 -3.00 -7.35
CA ARG A 63 -19.71 -3.28 -7.82
C ARG A 63 -20.72 -2.74 -6.80
N LEU A 64 -21.70 -2.01 -7.28
CA LEU A 64 -22.81 -1.49 -6.48
C LEU A 64 -23.98 -2.49 -6.43
N GLY A 65 -24.89 -2.28 -5.49
CA GLY A 65 -26.06 -3.15 -5.29
C GLY A 65 -26.98 -3.31 -6.49
N ASP A 66 -26.97 -2.35 -7.42
CA ASP A 66 -27.69 -2.43 -8.70
C ASP A 66 -26.93 -3.19 -9.80
N GLY A 67 -25.76 -3.73 -9.48
CA GLY A 67 -24.88 -4.46 -10.41
C GLY A 67 -23.96 -3.55 -11.25
N SER A 68 -24.09 -2.25 -11.19
CA SER A 68 -23.20 -1.31 -11.91
C SER A 68 -21.79 -1.31 -11.32
N ILE A 69 -20.81 -0.93 -12.15
CA ILE A 69 -19.41 -0.78 -11.73
C ILE A 69 -19.08 0.72 -11.64
N ALA A 70 -18.50 1.11 -10.51
CA ALA A 70 -18.11 2.50 -10.27
C ALA A 70 -16.69 2.58 -9.69
N LEU A 71 -16.03 3.74 -9.83
CA LEU A 71 -14.75 4.00 -9.20
C LEU A 71 -14.98 4.50 -7.76
N ALA A 72 -14.69 3.66 -6.78
CA ALA A 72 -14.94 3.94 -5.36
C ALA A 72 -14.36 5.27 -4.88
N CYS A 73 -13.23 5.71 -5.44
CA CYS A 73 -12.62 6.99 -5.10
C CYS A 73 -13.31 8.23 -5.69
N ALA A 74 -14.31 8.04 -6.57
CA ALA A 74 -14.98 9.13 -7.31
C ALA A 74 -16.43 9.34 -6.87
N ILE A 75 -17.07 8.32 -6.28
CA ILE A 75 -18.47 8.38 -5.86
C ILE A 75 -18.60 8.61 -4.35
N PRO A 76 -19.55 9.42 -3.89
CA PRO A 76 -19.83 9.61 -2.48
C PRO A 76 -20.45 8.34 -1.87
N ALA A 77 -20.14 8.06 -0.61
CA ALA A 77 -20.86 7.09 0.18
C ALA A 77 -22.25 7.66 0.52
N VAL A 78 -23.30 6.88 0.27
CA VAL A 78 -24.68 7.23 0.62
C VAL A 78 -25.33 6.14 1.47
N ALA A 79 -26.34 6.50 2.25
CA ALA A 79 -27.03 5.56 3.14
C ALA A 79 -27.63 4.37 2.36
N GLU A 80 -27.63 3.21 3.00
CA GLU A 80 -28.19 1.96 2.49
C GLU A 80 -27.49 1.40 1.21
N MET A 81 -26.39 2.04 0.76
CA MET A 81 -25.63 1.54 -0.37
C MET A 81 -25.01 0.16 -0.03
N THR A 82 -25.05 -0.74 -1.00
CA THR A 82 -24.32 -2.03 -0.93
C THR A 82 -23.18 -2.02 -1.92
N VAL A 83 -21.99 -2.40 -1.46
CA VAL A 83 -20.77 -2.39 -2.24
C VAL A 83 -20.08 -3.76 -2.14
N ALA A 84 -19.76 -4.36 -3.28
CA ALA A 84 -18.86 -5.51 -3.35
C ALA A 84 -17.49 -5.06 -3.87
N THR A 85 -16.44 -5.42 -3.14
CA THR A 85 -15.08 -4.98 -3.45
C THR A 85 -14.33 -5.95 -4.35
N ASP A 86 -14.79 -7.18 -4.49
CA ASP A 86 -14.12 -8.21 -5.27
C ASP A 86 -15.10 -9.18 -5.94
N ASP A 87 -14.87 -9.41 -7.23
CA ASP A 87 -15.49 -10.47 -8.03
C ASP A 87 -14.64 -10.75 -9.29
N PRO A 88 -14.90 -11.84 -10.05
CA PRO A 88 -14.11 -12.16 -11.24
C PRO A 88 -14.07 -11.04 -12.29
N GLY A 89 -15.15 -10.28 -12.48
CA GLY A 89 -15.21 -9.16 -13.42
C GLY A 89 -14.37 -7.97 -12.96
N LEU A 90 -14.40 -7.64 -11.67
CA LEU A 90 -13.56 -6.61 -11.08
C LEU A 90 -12.08 -6.97 -11.15
N ARG A 91 -11.74 -8.25 -10.92
CA ARG A 91 -10.36 -8.73 -11.05
C ARG A 91 -9.85 -8.57 -12.48
N ALA A 92 -10.63 -9.00 -13.48
CA ALA A 92 -10.28 -8.86 -14.90
C ALA A 92 -10.06 -7.39 -15.29
N LEU A 93 -10.95 -6.48 -14.86
CA LEU A 93 -10.83 -5.04 -15.10
C LEU A 93 -9.56 -4.46 -14.47
N ARG A 94 -9.24 -4.84 -13.23
CA ARG A 94 -8.03 -4.39 -12.54
C ARG A 94 -6.76 -4.85 -13.22
N LEU A 95 -6.74 -6.10 -13.73
CA LEU A 95 -5.62 -6.65 -14.53
C LEU A 95 -5.39 -5.84 -15.80
N GLU A 96 -6.47 -5.52 -16.52
CA GLU A 96 -6.39 -4.71 -17.73
C GLU A 96 -5.81 -3.31 -17.43
N ARG A 97 -6.31 -2.65 -16.38
CA ARG A 97 -5.84 -1.32 -15.96
C ARG A 97 -4.40 -1.33 -15.49
N LEU A 98 -4.02 -2.35 -14.73
CA LEU A 98 -2.64 -2.53 -14.27
C LEU A 98 -1.68 -2.78 -15.44
N ALA A 99 -2.10 -3.56 -16.45
CA ALA A 99 -1.30 -3.79 -17.63
C ALA A 99 -1.01 -2.50 -18.41
N VAL A 100 -1.97 -1.57 -18.49
CA VAL A 100 -1.78 -0.24 -19.11
C VAL A 100 -0.75 0.58 -18.31
N ILE A 101 -0.81 0.57 -16.98
CA ILE A 101 0.14 1.29 -16.12
C ILE A 101 1.55 0.69 -16.29
N LEU A 102 1.67 -0.63 -16.24
CA LEU A 102 2.95 -1.34 -16.36
C LEU A 102 3.56 -1.24 -17.77
N ALA A 103 2.74 -1.08 -18.82
CA ALA A 103 3.25 -0.85 -20.16
C ALA A 103 4.11 0.41 -20.28
N GLN A 104 3.99 1.35 -19.35
CA GLN A 104 4.75 2.61 -19.31
C GLN A 104 5.73 2.71 -18.13
N HIS A 105 5.90 1.62 -17.36
CA HIS A 105 6.76 1.59 -16.18
C HIS A 105 7.76 0.44 -16.31
N PRO A 106 9.05 0.64 -16.01
CA PRO A 106 10.05 -0.44 -15.99
C PRO A 106 9.60 -1.58 -15.07
N ASN A 107 9.50 -2.80 -15.61
CA ASN A 107 8.84 -3.91 -14.91
C ASN A 107 9.49 -5.29 -15.12
N ILE A 108 10.63 -5.36 -15.82
CA ILE A 108 11.24 -6.66 -16.17
C ILE A 108 11.59 -7.51 -14.94
N CYS A 109 11.93 -6.86 -13.81
CA CYS A 109 12.27 -7.57 -12.58
C CYS A 109 11.06 -8.25 -11.90
N LEU A 110 9.82 -7.91 -12.26
CA LEU A 110 8.63 -8.55 -11.70
C LEU A 110 8.56 -10.06 -12.02
N ALA A 111 9.11 -10.47 -13.16
CA ALA A 111 9.16 -11.89 -13.58
C ALA A 111 10.57 -12.48 -13.52
N CYS A 112 11.52 -11.81 -12.90
CA CYS A 112 12.87 -12.34 -12.72
C CYS A 112 12.87 -13.39 -11.59
N SER A 113 13.48 -14.57 -11.85
CA SER A 113 13.67 -15.60 -10.83
C SER A 113 14.56 -15.13 -9.69
N ASP A 114 15.56 -14.30 -10.01
CA ASP A 114 16.58 -13.84 -9.06
C ASP A 114 16.23 -12.46 -8.44
N ARG A 115 14.96 -12.06 -8.53
CA ARG A 115 14.51 -10.74 -8.04
C ARG A 115 14.76 -10.51 -6.55
N ASP A 116 14.64 -11.59 -5.76
CA ASP A 116 14.84 -11.56 -4.31
C ASP A 116 16.34 -11.63 -4.03
N GLY A 117 16.90 -10.62 -3.37
CA GLY A 117 18.33 -10.49 -3.10
C GLY A 117 19.17 -9.86 -4.22
N CYS A 118 18.58 -9.53 -5.38
CA CYS A 118 19.29 -8.81 -6.44
C CYS A 118 19.67 -7.39 -6.01
N ALA A 119 20.97 -7.06 -6.11
CA ALA A 119 21.49 -5.72 -5.78
C ALA A 119 21.03 -4.62 -6.76
N ARG A 120 20.58 -4.99 -7.96
CA ARG A 120 20.07 -4.13 -9.06
C ARG A 120 21.08 -3.16 -9.66
N ASP A 121 22.34 -3.26 -9.34
CA ASP A 121 23.44 -2.54 -9.97
C ASP A 121 23.79 -3.11 -11.34
N GLU A 122 24.13 -4.40 -11.40
CA GLU A 122 24.33 -5.15 -12.65
C GLU A 122 23.28 -6.25 -12.79
N CYS A 123 22.73 -6.42 -14.00
CA CYS A 123 21.74 -7.45 -14.26
C CYS A 123 22.40 -8.69 -14.85
N THR A 124 22.36 -9.81 -14.14
CA THR A 124 22.87 -11.13 -14.60
C THR A 124 22.30 -11.54 -15.96
N TYR A 125 21.07 -11.11 -16.28
CA TYR A 125 20.40 -11.42 -17.56
C TYR A 125 20.62 -10.34 -18.63
N GLY A 126 21.50 -9.37 -18.40
CA GLY A 126 21.83 -8.33 -19.39
C GLY A 126 20.67 -7.36 -19.70
N ASN A 127 19.63 -7.29 -18.87
CA ASN A 127 18.57 -6.32 -19.10
C ASN A 127 19.09 -4.89 -18.89
N PRO A 128 18.75 -3.95 -19.79
CA PRO A 128 19.22 -2.58 -19.69
C PRO A 128 18.57 -1.86 -18.48
N PRO A 129 19.25 -0.87 -17.89
CA PRO A 129 18.76 -0.15 -16.69
C PRO A 129 17.33 0.41 -16.85
N GLU A 130 16.97 0.85 -18.06
CA GLU A 130 15.67 1.43 -18.38
C GLU A 130 14.52 0.44 -18.24
N ALA A 131 14.77 -0.85 -18.46
CA ALA A 131 13.77 -1.90 -18.37
C ALA A 131 13.63 -2.47 -16.94
N ARG A 132 14.62 -2.24 -16.09
CA ARG A 132 14.69 -2.78 -14.72
C ARG A 132 13.85 -1.98 -13.75
N CYS A 133 13.27 -2.65 -12.75
CA CYS A 133 12.67 -1.97 -11.62
C CYS A 133 13.71 -1.11 -10.87
N CYS A 134 13.24 -0.13 -10.12
CA CYS A 134 14.10 0.77 -9.33
C CYS A 134 14.54 0.12 -8.02
N ASP A 135 15.39 0.83 -7.26
CA ASP A 135 15.91 0.40 -5.96
C ASP A 135 14.82 0.25 -4.88
N GLU A 136 13.64 0.86 -5.10
CA GLU A 136 12.46 0.69 -4.22
C GLU A 136 11.64 -0.58 -4.54
N PHE A 137 12.12 -1.45 -5.43
CA PHE A 137 11.46 -2.70 -5.77
C PHE A 137 11.19 -3.56 -4.52
N GLY A 138 9.95 -4.09 -4.42
CA GLY A 138 9.49 -4.83 -3.24
C GLY A 138 9.00 -3.95 -2.08
N ARG A 139 9.39 -2.67 -2.03
CA ARG A 139 8.98 -1.70 -1.00
C ARG A 139 7.98 -0.67 -1.52
N CYS A 140 7.98 -0.38 -2.81
CA CYS A 140 7.08 0.61 -3.40
C CYS A 140 5.63 0.09 -3.45
N GLU A 141 4.67 1.01 -3.30
CA GLU A 141 3.23 0.69 -3.32
C GLU A 141 2.81 0.03 -4.64
N LEU A 142 3.38 0.47 -5.78
CA LEU A 142 3.11 -0.14 -7.08
C LEU A 142 3.53 -1.61 -7.13
N GLY A 143 4.69 -1.96 -6.59
CA GLY A 143 5.17 -3.36 -6.53
C GLY A 143 4.26 -4.23 -5.67
N LYS A 144 3.85 -3.75 -4.50
CA LYS A 144 2.88 -4.43 -3.63
C LYS A 144 1.52 -4.61 -4.30
N LEU A 145 1.06 -3.57 -4.99
CA LEU A 145 -0.19 -3.63 -5.76
C LEU A 145 -0.14 -4.69 -6.87
N VAL A 146 0.97 -4.77 -7.61
CA VAL A 146 1.15 -5.80 -8.64
C VAL A 146 1.07 -7.18 -8.03
N ALA A 147 1.76 -7.43 -6.92
CA ALA A 147 1.72 -8.71 -6.23
C ALA A 147 0.30 -9.08 -5.76
N TYR A 148 -0.49 -8.09 -5.35
CA TYR A 148 -1.87 -8.28 -4.90
C TYR A 148 -2.84 -8.57 -6.04
N VAL A 149 -2.77 -7.79 -7.13
CA VAL A 149 -3.74 -7.89 -8.24
C VAL A 149 -3.47 -9.09 -9.12
N ASP A 150 -2.19 -9.40 -9.35
CA ASP A 150 -1.82 -10.55 -10.17
C ASP A 150 -0.42 -11.07 -9.93
N SER A 151 -0.36 -12.35 -9.62
CA SER A 151 0.87 -13.14 -9.60
C SER A 151 1.33 -13.62 -10.98
N GLY A 152 0.56 -13.41 -12.03
CA GLY A 152 0.77 -14.01 -13.37
C GLY A 152 0.97 -13.03 -14.54
N LEU A 153 1.07 -11.72 -14.30
CA LEU A 153 1.38 -10.74 -15.34
C LEU A 153 2.77 -11.01 -15.91
N ALA A 154 2.81 -11.66 -17.08
CA ALA A 154 4.03 -11.76 -17.86
C ALA A 154 4.58 -10.34 -18.09
N PRO A 155 5.90 -10.10 -17.85
CA PRO A 155 6.49 -8.81 -18.05
C PRO A 155 6.31 -8.44 -19.52
N ARG A 156 5.53 -7.42 -19.78
CA ARG A 156 5.49 -6.81 -21.10
C ARG A 156 6.78 -6.02 -21.24
N ARG A 157 7.58 -6.32 -22.24
CA ARG A 157 8.72 -5.46 -22.59
C ARG A 157 8.18 -4.05 -22.76
N THR A 158 8.53 -3.20 -21.83
CA THR A 158 8.18 -1.79 -21.86
C THR A 158 8.90 -1.19 -23.06
N ALA A 159 8.17 -0.68 -24.03
CA ALA A 159 8.75 0.32 -24.91
C ALA A 159 9.04 1.52 -24.02
N VAL A 160 10.28 1.63 -23.55
CA VAL A 160 10.69 2.73 -22.67
C VAL A 160 10.52 4.03 -23.43
N THR A 161 9.55 4.80 -23.01
CA THR A 161 9.15 6.03 -23.70
C THR A 161 9.68 7.28 -23.01
N VAL A 162 10.16 7.14 -21.77
CA VAL A 162 10.72 8.25 -20.97
C VAL A 162 12.04 7.78 -20.36
N ALA A 163 13.10 8.51 -20.62
CA ALA A 163 14.42 8.25 -20.03
C ALA A 163 14.36 8.29 -18.49
N ARG A 164 15.16 7.43 -17.86
CA ARG A 164 15.32 7.38 -16.41
C ARG A 164 16.32 8.41 -15.89
N ASP A 165 16.44 9.56 -16.55
CA ASP A 165 17.40 10.60 -16.19
C ASP A 165 17.17 11.04 -14.74
N ALA A 166 17.89 10.40 -13.84
CA ALA A 166 17.80 10.67 -12.41
C ALA A 166 18.42 12.02 -12.10
N MET A 167 17.65 12.90 -11.48
CA MET A 167 18.09 14.20 -11.03
C MET A 167 17.99 14.27 -9.52
N THR A 168 19.06 14.70 -8.86
CA THR A 168 19.07 14.89 -7.40
C THR A 168 19.23 16.37 -7.09
N GLU A 169 18.28 16.91 -6.35
CA GLU A 169 18.34 18.26 -5.81
C GLU A 169 18.10 18.21 -4.30
N GLY A 170 19.03 18.75 -3.53
CA GLY A 170 18.97 18.64 -2.07
C GLY A 170 18.95 17.17 -1.63
N ARG A 171 17.84 16.76 -0.99
CA ARG A 171 17.63 15.39 -0.51
C ARG A 171 16.60 14.62 -1.33
N ILE A 172 16.13 15.19 -2.44
CA ILE A 172 15.12 14.59 -3.29
C ILE A 172 15.76 14.13 -4.59
N ARG A 173 15.66 12.85 -4.89
CA ARG A 173 15.99 12.26 -6.18
C ARG A 173 14.71 12.06 -6.96
N ARG A 174 14.71 12.48 -8.21
CA ARG A 174 13.59 12.37 -9.14
C ARG A 174 13.99 11.57 -10.37
N GLU A 175 13.20 10.54 -10.70
CA GLU A 175 13.36 9.72 -11.91
C GLU A 175 12.06 9.77 -12.74
N PRO A 176 11.97 10.62 -13.76
CA PRO A 176 10.75 10.80 -14.55
C PRO A 176 10.24 9.50 -15.20
N GLY A 177 11.16 8.61 -15.63
CA GLY A 177 10.84 7.33 -16.23
C GLY A 177 10.06 6.38 -15.31
N LEU A 178 10.10 6.57 -14.00
CA LEU A 178 9.34 5.79 -13.01
C LEU A 178 7.98 6.40 -12.67
N CYS A 179 7.68 7.62 -13.13
CA CYS A 179 6.45 8.30 -12.76
C CYS A 179 5.24 7.68 -13.47
N VAL A 180 4.21 7.34 -12.75
CA VAL A 180 2.93 6.81 -13.27
C VAL A 180 1.86 7.89 -13.47
N GLY A 181 2.19 9.17 -13.35
CA GLY A 181 1.29 10.29 -13.59
C GLY A 181 0.14 10.43 -12.59
N CYS A 182 0.20 9.80 -11.43
CA CYS A 182 -0.90 9.75 -10.47
C CYS A 182 -1.25 11.10 -9.80
N GLY A 183 -0.36 12.08 -9.85
CA GLY A 183 -0.58 13.45 -9.34
C GLY A 183 -0.49 13.62 -7.81
N ARG A 184 -0.29 12.56 -7.01
CA ARG A 184 -0.24 12.67 -5.55
C ARG A 184 0.78 13.70 -5.05
N CYS A 185 1.99 13.71 -5.64
CA CYS A 185 3.06 14.62 -5.27
C CYS A 185 2.71 16.09 -5.57
N VAL A 186 1.97 16.35 -6.63
CA VAL A 186 1.47 17.70 -6.96
C VAL A 186 0.40 18.10 -5.96
N MET A 187 -0.60 17.23 -5.70
CA MET A 187 -1.66 17.48 -4.73
C MET A 187 -1.10 17.81 -3.33
N VAL A 188 -0.16 17.00 -2.82
CA VAL A 188 0.42 17.27 -1.50
C VAL A 188 1.26 18.55 -1.49
N CYS A 189 1.95 18.86 -2.58
CA CYS A 189 2.73 20.08 -2.72
C CYS A 189 1.86 21.35 -2.74
N GLU A 190 0.58 21.22 -3.09
CA GLU A 190 -0.38 22.34 -3.05
C GLU A 190 -0.99 22.56 -1.67
N ILE A 191 -1.16 21.50 -0.87
CA ILE A 191 -1.92 21.60 0.39
C ILE A 191 -1.07 21.56 1.66
N ALA A 192 0.13 20.97 1.61
CA ALA A 192 0.98 20.92 2.79
C ALA A 192 1.46 22.33 3.16
N PRO A 193 1.25 22.77 4.43
CA PRO A 193 1.55 24.14 4.83
C PRO A 193 3.01 24.56 4.58
N GLU A 194 3.92 23.61 4.71
CA GLU A 194 5.35 23.80 4.53
C GLU A 194 5.82 23.70 3.06
N ALA A 195 4.93 23.34 2.13
CA ALA A 195 5.29 23.10 0.74
C ALA A 195 5.33 24.39 -0.10
N GLY A 196 6.29 24.47 -1.02
CA GLY A 196 6.48 25.63 -1.89
C GLY A 196 5.63 25.62 -3.17
N ARG A 197 4.70 24.70 -3.35
CA ARG A 197 3.86 24.54 -4.56
C ARG A 197 4.67 24.44 -5.85
N ALA A 198 5.81 23.77 -5.78
CA ALA A 198 6.84 23.74 -6.81
C ALA A 198 6.59 22.72 -7.93
N LEU A 199 5.67 21.77 -7.75
CA LEU A 199 5.45 20.63 -8.64
C LEU A 199 4.24 20.81 -9.55
N GLU A 200 4.35 20.25 -10.77
CA GLU A 200 3.26 20.09 -11.72
C GLU A 200 3.33 18.74 -12.44
N LEU A 201 2.29 18.37 -13.16
CA LEU A 201 2.31 17.28 -14.13
C LEU A 201 2.48 17.86 -15.53
N ALA A 202 3.65 17.67 -16.10
CA ALA A 202 3.95 18.09 -17.47
C ALA A 202 3.81 16.91 -18.42
N GLY A 203 3.21 17.14 -19.60
CA GLY A 203 3.18 16.15 -20.67
C GLY A 203 4.59 15.91 -21.22
N VAL A 204 5.02 14.66 -21.29
CA VAL A 204 6.26 14.26 -21.94
C VAL A 204 5.91 13.59 -23.26
N ALA A 205 6.52 14.08 -24.36
CA ALA A 205 6.39 13.45 -25.65
C ALA A 205 6.95 12.01 -25.57
N THR A 206 6.22 11.06 -26.08
CA THR A 206 6.67 9.68 -26.16
C THR A 206 7.23 9.41 -27.56
N SER A 207 8.33 8.68 -27.65
CA SER A 207 8.96 8.33 -28.92
C SER A 207 8.22 7.20 -29.68
N ALA A 208 7.18 6.62 -29.07
CA ALA A 208 6.43 5.53 -29.71
C ALA A 208 5.29 6.08 -30.58
N PRO A 209 5.21 5.69 -31.86
CA PRO A 209 4.12 6.09 -32.75
C PRO A 209 2.76 5.65 -32.19
N GLY A 210 1.80 6.58 -32.10
CA GLY A 210 0.43 6.30 -31.66
C GLY A 210 0.21 6.26 -30.14
N SER A 211 1.23 6.53 -29.31
CA SER A 211 1.05 6.67 -27.88
C SER A 211 0.70 8.12 -27.51
N SER A 212 -0.41 8.32 -26.80
CA SER A 212 -0.69 9.59 -26.14
C SER A 212 0.40 9.88 -25.11
N GLY A 213 0.94 11.11 -25.13
CA GLY A 213 1.98 11.56 -24.21
C GLY A 213 1.60 11.26 -22.75
N ARG A 214 2.60 10.83 -21.97
CA ARG A 214 2.43 10.56 -20.55
C ARG A 214 2.72 11.83 -19.75
N ALA A 215 1.89 12.12 -18.76
CA ALA A 215 2.18 13.19 -17.81
C ALA A 215 3.12 12.67 -16.72
N VAL A 216 4.20 13.40 -16.45
CA VAL A 216 5.16 13.10 -15.39
C VAL A 216 5.28 14.27 -14.42
N ALA A 217 5.52 13.96 -13.16
CA ALA A 217 5.74 14.99 -12.15
C ALA A 217 7.12 15.64 -12.31
N GLY A 218 7.13 16.96 -12.30
CA GLY A 218 8.34 17.76 -12.39
C GLY A 218 8.19 19.13 -11.72
N PRO A 219 9.29 19.88 -11.59
CA PRO A 219 9.21 21.26 -11.12
C PRO A 219 8.57 22.15 -12.18
N LYS A 220 7.84 23.17 -11.74
CA LYS A 220 7.23 24.20 -12.61
C LYS A 220 8.26 25.05 -13.36
N LEU A 221 9.49 25.09 -12.88
CA LEU A 221 10.62 25.77 -13.50
C LEU A 221 11.76 24.76 -13.74
N ALA A 222 12.92 25.23 -14.20
CA ALA A 222 14.05 24.37 -14.55
C ALA A 222 14.51 23.44 -13.43
N THR A 223 14.40 23.86 -12.16
CA THR A 223 14.80 23.09 -10.99
C THR A 223 13.76 23.18 -9.87
N LEU A 224 13.79 22.26 -8.93
CA LEU A 224 12.94 22.30 -7.73
C LEU A 224 13.18 23.59 -6.93
N ARG A 225 14.44 23.96 -6.75
CA ARG A 225 14.83 25.20 -6.04
C ARG A 225 14.30 26.44 -6.74
N ALA A 226 14.47 26.55 -8.05
CA ALA A 226 13.97 27.68 -8.84
C ALA A 226 12.44 27.79 -8.78
N ALA A 227 11.74 26.64 -8.69
CA ALA A 227 10.30 26.58 -8.54
C ALA A 227 9.80 26.88 -7.11
N GLY A 228 10.70 27.22 -6.17
CA GLY A 228 10.33 27.56 -4.79
C GLY A 228 10.15 26.37 -3.86
N CYS A 229 10.72 25.21 -4.20
CA CYS A 229 10.65 24.02 -3.36
C CYS A 229 11.34 24.25 -2.01
N THR A 230 10.64 23.94 -0.92
CA THR A 230 11.16 24.00 0.45
C THR A 230 11.88 22.73 0.89
N PHE A 231 11.91 21.70 0.04
CA PHE A 231 12.44 20.37 0.36
C PHE A 231 11.77 19.72 1.58
N CYS A 232 10.46 19.92 1.76
CA CYS A 232 9.71 19.37 2.90
C CYS A 232 9.59 17.83 2.85
N GLY A 233 9.76 17.17 1.70
CA GLY A 233 9.74 15.70 1.56
C GLY A 233 8.36 15.08 1.39
N GLN A 234 7.26 15.82 1.53
CA GLN A 234 5.90 15.29 1.43
C GLN A 234 5.63 14.57 0.09
N CYS A 235 6.18 15.08 -1.01
CA CYS A 235 6.05 14.47 -2.33
C CYS A 235 6.71 13.08 -2.43
N VAL A 236 7.78 12.84 -1.66
CA VAL A 236 8.45 11.54 -1.57
C VAL A 236 7.59 10.56 -0.78
N ILE A 237 6.98 11.00 0.35
CA ILE A 237 6.13 10.18 1.20
C ILE A 237 4.93 9.61 0.41
N VAL A 238 4.30 10.41 -0.44
CA VAL A 238 3.08 10.03 -1.15
C VAL A 238 3.34 9.37 -2.52
N CYS A 239 4.59 9.22 -2.95
CA CYS A 239 4.92 8.66 -4.26
C CYS A 239 4.76 7.12 -4.26
N PRO A 240 3.84 6.53 -5.06
CA PRO A 240 3.60 5.09 -5.03
C PRO A 240 4.61 4.28 -5.87
N ALA A 241 5.39 4.92 -6.73
CA ALA A 241 6.15 4.27 -7.80
C ALA A 241 7.67 4.47 -7.72
N GLY A 242 8.20 5.02 -6.61
CA GLY A 242 9.63 5.28 -6.48
C GLY A 242 10.20 6.37 -7.42
N ALA A 243 9.32 7.12 -8.12
CA ALA A 243 9.75 8.21 -9.00
C ALA A 243 10.31 9.42 -8.24
N LEU A 244 9.99 9.54 -6.97
CA LEU A 244 10.52 10.51 -6.02
C LEU A 244 11.03 9.74 -4.81
N THR A 245 12.30 9.89 -4.49
CA THR A 245 12.96 9.16 -3.39
C THR A 245 13.89 10.09 -2.60
N ALA A 246 14.29 9.63 -1.42
CA ALA A 246 15.33 10.26 -0.60
C ALA A 246 16.50 9.26 -0.45
N PRO A 247 17.51 9.32 -1.33
CA PRO A 247 18.52 8.29 -1.45
C PRO A 247 19.48 8.25 -0.26
N GLY A 248 20.01 7.05 0.00
CA GLY A 248 21.02 6.78 1.02
C GLY A 248 20.48 6.79 2.45
N ALA A 249 21.29 6.31 3.40
CA ALA A 249 20.90 6.21 4.81
C ALA A 249 20.53 7.56 5.45
N ALA A 250 21.21 8.64 5.04
CA ALA A 250 20.89 9.99 5.51
C ALA A 250 19.54 10.48 4.98
N GLY A 251 19.21 10.16 3.72
CA GLY A 251 17.92 10.45 3.12
C GLY A 251 16.80 9.64 3.78
N ALA A 252 17.03 8.36 4.03
CA ALA A 252 16.06 7.49 4.70
C ALA A 252 15.72 8.01 6.12
N ARG A 253 16.74 8.35 6.94
CA ARG A 253 16.53 8.94 8.27
C ARG A 253 15.78 10.28 8.21
N TRP A 254 16.13 11.15 7.27
CA TRP A 254 15.44 12.42 7.07
C TRP A 254 13.96 12.19 6.72
N LEU A 255 13.68 11.20 5.85
CA LEU A 255 12.32 10.89 5.43
C LEU A 255 11.49 10.28 6.57
N ALA A 256 12.08 9.42 7.41
CA ALA A 256 11.43 8.86 8.58
C ALA A 256 10.94 9.98 9.52
N GLY A 257 11.83 10.91 9.92
CA GLY A 257 11.43 12.04 10.73
C GLY A 257 10.35 12.95 10.11
N ARG A 258 10.22 12.96 8.78
CA ARG A 258 9.13 13.67 8.09
C ARG A 258 7.82 12.89 8.10
N ARG A 259 7.87 11.57 8.05
CA ARG A 259 6.68 10.71 8.18
C ARG A 259 6.09 10.81 9.57
N ASP A 260 6.92 10.78 10.61
CA ASP A 260 6.49 10.91 12.02
C ASP A 260 5.80 12.26 12.29
N GLY A 261 6.23 13.32 11.61
CA GLY A 261 5.62 14.66 11.68
C GLY A 261 4.53 14.94 10.64
N SER A 262 4.17 13.95 9.80
CA SER A 262 3.14 14.15 8.78
C SER A 262 1.75 14.08 9.40
N THR A 263 0.91 15.06 9.05
CA THR A 263 -0.53 15.06 9.41
C THR A 263 -1.38 14.25 8.44
N LEU A 264 -0.77 13.71 7.37
CA LEU A 264 -1.49 12.90 6.38
C LEU A 264 -1.66 11.47 6.90
N ARG A 265 -2.87 10.97 6.82
CA ARG A 265 -3.15 9.55 7.11
C ARG A 265 -2.48 8.66 6.07
N SER A 266 -1.86 7.58 6.51
CA SER A 266 -1.31 6.57 5.60
C SER A 266 -2.44 5.88 4.83
N PRO A 267 -2.25 5.57 3.53
CA PRO A 267 -3.21 4.77 2.80
C PRO A 267 -3.20 3.33 3.30
N LEU A 268 -4.35 2.66 3.26
CA LEU A 268 -4.39 1.21 3.40
C LEU A 268 -3.59 0.59 2.25
N LEU A 269 -2.60 -0.22 2.59
CA LEU A 269 -1.77 -0.94 1.63
C LEU A 269 -2.38 -2.29 1.27
N PRO A 270 -1.99 -2.89 0.13
CA PRO A 270 -2.36 -4.26 -0.19
C PRO A 270 -1.96 -5.19 0.96
N PRO A 271 -2.82 -6.13 1.37
CA PRO A 271 -2.41 -7.16 2.30
C PRO A 271 -1.28 -7.98 1.69
N GLU A 272 -0.28 -8.31 2.50
CA GLU A 272 0.84 -9.15 2.05
C GLU A 272 0.32 -10.55 1.66
N ALA A 273 0.98 -11.16 0.66
CA ALA A 273 0.59 -12.48 0.19
C ALA A 273 0.83 -13.56 1.27
N TRP A 274 -0.09 -14.51 1.34
CA TRP A 274 0.08 -15.68 2.19
C TRP A 274 1.26 -16.53 1.70
N GLN A 275 2.15 -16.89 2.61
CA GLN A 275 3.31 -17.74 2.36
C GLN A 275 3.07 -19.11 3.03
N ALA A 276 3.59 -20.17 2.41
CA ALA A 276 3.53 -21.50 3.01
C ALA A 276 4.51 -21.60 4.20
N VAL A 277 4.09 -22.34 5.23
CA VAL A 277 4.98 -22.69 6.35
C VAL A 277 5.93 -23.79 5.89
N ASN A 278 7.02 -23.38 5.26
CA ASN A 278 8.12 -24.23 4.81
C ASN A 278 9.45 -23.49 4.95
N PRO A 279 10.62 -24.14 4.83
CA PRO A 279 11.91 -23.49 4.98
C PRO A 279 12.11 -22.28 4.05
N GLU A 280 11.59 -22.33 2.82
CA GLU A 280 11.70 -21.24 1.85
C GLU A 280 10.85 -20.02 2.27
N GLY A 281 9.62 -20.24 2.72
CA GLY A 281 8.73 -19.16 3.20
C GLY A 281 9.30 -18.51 4.46
N LEU A 282 9.74 -19.33 5.43
CA LEU A 282 10.30 -18.85 6.70
C LEU A 282 11.62 -18.08 6.52
N ALA A 283 12.44 -18.45 5.54
CA ALA A 283 13.67 -17.74 5.22
C ALA A 283 13.43 -16.28 4.76
N LYS A 284 12.24 -15.98 4.24
CA LYS A 284 11.85 -14.64 3.80
C LYS A 284 11.44 -13.71 4.94
N VAL A 285 11.20 -14.25 6.13
CA VAL A 285 10.81 -13.44 7.30
C VAL A 285 12.01 -12.62 7.79
N PRO A 286 11.93 -11.28 7.81
CA PRO A 286 13.04 -10.43 8.25
C PRO A 286 13.18 -10.40 9.78
N CYS A 287 14.35 -9.97 10.26
CA CYS A 287 14.58 -9.69 11.70
C CYS A 287 14.25 -8.22 12.01
N GLU A 288 13.05 -7.80 11.67
CA GLU A 288 12.55 -6.43 11.84
C GLU A 288 11.22 -6.45 12.59
N ALA A 289 10.85 -5.30 13.17
CA ALA A 289 9.58 -5.14 13.88
C ALA A 289 8.39 -5.21 12.91
N GLY A 290 7.33 -5.87 13.33
CA GLY A 290 6.13 -5.99 12.51
C GLY A 290 5.04 -6.86 13.14
N VAL A 291 4.01 -7.12 12.35
CA VAL A 291 2.86 -7.94 12.73
C VAL A 291 2.76 -9.14 11.79
N PHE A 292 2.44 -10.30 12.33
CA PHE A 292 2.19 -11.50 11.55
C PHE A 292 0.80 -12.06 11.80
N GLN A 293 0.31 -12.85 10.84
CA GLN A 293 -0.92 -13.62 10.94
C GLN A 293 -0.66 -15.05 10.49
N LEU A 294 -1.19 -16.00 11.24
CA LEU A 294 -1.08 -17.43 10.98
C LEU A 294 -2.46 -17.98 10.65
N VAL A 295 -2.58 -18.79 9.60
CA VAL A 295 -3.83 -19.42 9.19
C VAL A 295 -3.67 -20.91 8.94
N ASP A 296 -4.75 -21.64 9.10
CA ASP A 296 -4.86 -23.04 8.74
C ASP A 296 -5.08 -23.26 7.23
N ALA A 297 -5.38 -24.52 6.85
CA ALA A 297 -5.65 -24.90 5.46
C ALA A 297 -6.94 -24.27 4.91
N ASP A 298 -7.93 -24.06 5.75
CA ASP A 298 -9.24 -23.51 5.40
C ASP A 298 -9.20 -21.97 5.33
N GLY A 299 -8.11 -21.36 5.82
CA GLY A 299 -7.90 -19.91 5.82
C GLY A 299 -8.42 -19.22 7.08
N GLU A 300 -8.75 -19.98 8.12
CA GLU A 300 -9.11 -19.43 9.43
C GLU A 300 -7.85 -18.86 10.10
N VAL A 301 -7.96 -17.65 10.63
CA VAL A 301 -6.85 -17.02 11.36
C VAL A 301 -6.75 -17.64 12.74
N LEU A 302 -5.65 -18.31 12.99
CA LEU A 302 -5.36 -18.96 14.28
C LEU A 302 -4.64 -18.00 15.23
N ARG A 303 -3.81 -17.12 14.72
CA ARG A 303 -3.07 -16.14 15.55
C ARG A 303 -2.74 -14.86 14.78
N ILE A 304 -2.79 -13.75 15.51
CA ILE A 304 -2.26 -12.45 15.12
C ILE A 304 -1.24 -12.05 16.19
N GLY A 305 -0.03 -11.63 15.80
CA GLY A 305 1.00 -11.25 16.77
C GLY A 305 1.85 -10.08 16.29
N GLY A 306 2.08 -9.11 17.19
CA GLY A 306 2.97 -7.98 16.97
C GLY A 306 4.28 -8.18 17.74
N VAL A 307 5.43 -8.05 17.06
CA VAL A 307 6.74 -8.37 17.63
C VAL A 307 7.83 -7.42 17.14
N ALA A 308 8.86 -7.23 17.95
CA ALA A 308 10.04 -6.44 17.59
C ALA A 308 10.98 -7.16 16.58
N ASP A 309 10.88 -8.48 16.50
CA ASP A 309 11.60 -9.33 15.54
C ASP A 309 10.62 -10.37 14.99
N LEU A 310 10.22 -10.17 13.74
CA LEU A 310 9.25 -11.05 13.06
C LEU A 310 9.75 -12.49 12.94
N ARG A 311 11.04 -12.69 12.66
CA ARG A 311 11.59 -14.04 12.49
C ARG A 311 11.48 -14.85 13.77
N GLN A 312 11.85 -14.25 14.89
CA GLN A 312 11.73 -14.91 16.20
C GLN A 312 10.27 -15.08 16.62
N GLY A 313 9.44 -14.06 16.39
CA GLY A 313 8.02 -14.09 16.76
C GLY A 313 7.24 -15.15 16.00
N VAL A 314 7.42 -15.25 14.68
CA VAL A 314 6.76 -16.28 13.85
C VAL A 314 7.26 -17.68 14.26
N ALA A 315 8.57 -17.88 14.43
CA ALA A 315 9.12 -19.18 14.85
C ALA A 315 8.52 -19.64 16.19
N ARG A 316 8.49 -18.75 17.18
CA ARG A 316 7.91 -19.04 18.50
C ARG A 316 6.42 -19.36 18.42
N ALA A 317 5.65 -18.58 17.66
CA ALA A 317 4.21 -18.79 17.52
C ALA A 317 3.87 -20.13 16.84
N LEU A 318 4.71 -20.61 15.92
CA LEU A 318 4.53 -21.92 15.28
C LEU A 318 4.80 -23.11 16.23
N GLU A 319 5.51 -22.91 17.34
CA GLU A 319 5.75 -23.93 18.37
C GLU A 319 4.57 -24.06 19.35
N GLU A 320 3.66 -23.09 19.37
CA GLU A 320 2.50 -23.10 20.28
C GLU A 320 1.45 -24.11 19.81
N SER A 321 0.85 -24.84 20.75
CA SER A 321 -0.13 -25.90 20.46
C SER A 321 -1.37 -25.38 19.72
N ALA A 322 -1.81 -24.15 20.02
CA ALA A 322 -2.93 -23.49 19.33
C ALA A 322 -2.65 -23.22 17.84
N CYS A 323 -1.38 -23.27 17.43
CA CYS A 323 -0.93 -23.02 16.06
C CYS A 323 -0.51 -24.31 15.33
N ALA A 324 -0.77 -25.49 15.88
CA ALA A 324 -0.35 -26.77 15.27
C ALA A 324 -0.96 -27.04 13.87
N ALA A 325 -2.12 -26.44 13.55
CA ALA A 325 -2.80 -26.57 12.26
C ALA A 325 -2.38 -25.49 11.24
N VAL A 326 -1.41 -24.63 11.55
CA VAL A 326 -0.98 -23.55 10.66
C VAL A 326 -0.32 -24.11 9.39
N THR A 327 -0.83 -23.67 8.24
CA THR A 327 -0.28 -24.05 6.93
C THR A 327 0.29 -22.87 6.18
N ARG A 328 -0.17 -21.66 6.47
CA ARG A 328 0.26 -20.43 5.81
C ARG A 328 0.38 -19.29 6.82
N PHE A 329 1.24 -18.35 6.49
CA PHE A 329 1.43 -17.13 7.26
C PHE A 329 1.62 -15.93 6.34
N ARG A 330 1.43 -14.74 6.88
CA ARG A 330 1.85 -13.48 6.28
C ARG A 330 2.35 -12.54 7.36
N PHE A 331 3.13 -11.54 6.96
CA PHE A 331 3.62 -10.51 7.87
C PHE A 331 3.63 -9.14 7.18
N GLU A 332 3.57 -8.09 7.96
CA GLU A 332 3.81 -6.72 7.51
C GLU A 332 4.87 -6.08 8.44
N LEU A 333 5.77 -5.29 7.84
CA LEU A 333 6.73 -4.50 8.59
C LEU A 333 6.05 -3.27 9.16
N ASP A 334 6.06 -3.13 10.48
CA ASP A 334 5.48 -1.97 11.16
C ASP A 334 6.25 -1.69 12.46
N PRO A 335 6.91 -0.53 12.59
CA PRO A 335 7.59 -0.15 13.83
C PRO A 335 6.61 0.06 15.00
N PHE A 336 5.33 0.30 14.72
CA PHE A 336 4.25 0.44 15.72
C PHE A 336 3.45 -0.86 15.88
N PHE A 337 4.14 -1.98 15.83
CA PHE A 337 3.55 -3.33 15.80
C PHE A 337 2.51 -3.60 16.90
N THR A 338 2.68 -3.05 18.10
CA THR A 338 1.71 -3.21 19.20
C THR A 338 0.35 -2.56 18.89
N GLN A 339 0.37 -1.35 18.33
CA GLN A 339 -0.85 -0.67 17.90
C GLN A 339 -1.48 -1.43 16.74
N ARG A 340 -0.67 -1.84 15.78
CA ARG A 340 -1.14 -2.56 14.60
C ARG A 340 -1.74 -3.93 14.92
N GLU A 341 -1.15 -4.65 15.86
CA GLU A 341 -1.71 -5.90 16.41
C GLU A 341 -3.10 -5.64 17.01
N SER A 342 -3.22 -4.63 17.88
CA SER A 342 -4.49 -4.26 18.51
C SER A 342 -5.57 -3.92 17.47
N GLU A 343 -5.23 -3.18 16.40
CA GLU A 343 -6.14 -2.86 15.32
C GLU A 343 -6.64 -4.12 14.57
N LEU A 344 -5.73 -5.07 14.29
CA LEU A 344 -6.06 -6.30 13.60
C LEU A 344 -6.91 -7.24 14.47
N LEU A 345 -6.60 -7.35 15.76
CA LEU A 345 -7.39 -8.13 16.72
C LEU A 345 -8.80 -7.55 16.91
N ALA A 346 -8.92 -6.23 17.08
CA ALA A 346 -10.21 -5.57 17.19
C ALA A 346 -11.08 -5.78 15.94
N ARG A 347 -10.49 -5.71 14.76
CA ARG A 347 -11.17 -6.00 13.49
C ARG A 347 -11.62 -7.46 13.43
N TYR A 348 -10.74 -8.40 13.73
CA TYR A 348 -11.07 -9.81 13.72
C TYR A 348 -12.23 -10.11 14.68
N ALA A 349 -12.18 -9.56 15.90
CA ALA A 349 -13.25 -9.72 16.88
C ALA A 349 -14.59 -9.12 16.40
N GLN A 350 -14.54 -7.98 15.69
CA GLN A 350 -15.73 -7.37 15.10
C GLN A 350 -16.34 -8.22 13.97
N GLU A 351 -15.50 -8.85 13.14
CA GLU A 351 -15.94 -9.70 12.02
C GLU A 351 -16.42 -11.08 12.46
N HIS A 352 -15.80 -11.68 13.47
CA HIS A 352 -16.02 -13.07 13.88
C HIS A 352 -16.69 -13.23 15.25
N GLY A 353 -16.88 -12.14 16.01
CA GLY A 353 -17.47 -12.18 17.36
C GLY A 353 -16.57 -12.80 18.44
N ARG A 354 -15.32 -13.13 18.11
CA ARG A 354 -14.33 -13.76 19.00
C ARG A 354 -12.91 -13.36 18.59
N LEU A 355 -11.94 -13.61 19.45
CA LEU A 355 -10.53 -13.52 19.10
C LEU A 355 -10.07 -14.79 18.35
N PRO A 356 -8.94 -14.74 17.60
CA PRO A 356 -8.29 -15.93 17.07
C PRO A 356 -7.91 -16.90 18.21
N ALA A 357 -7.99 -18.20 17.95
CA ALA A 357 -7.78 -19.23 18.99
C ALA A 357 -6.42 -19.12 19.71
N GLY A 358 -5.35 -18.69 19.01
CA GLY A 358 -4.03 -18.47 19.59
C GLY A 358 -3.86 -17.12 20.29
N ASN A 359 -4.87 -16.24 20.25
CA ASN A 359 -4.91 -14.98 20.99
C ASN A 359 -5.92 -14.99 22.14
N ASP A 360 -6.73 -16.06 22.21
CA ASP A 360 -7.64 -16.26 23.32
C ASP A 360 -6.82 -16.79 24.50
N MET A 361 -6.49 -15.89 25.42
CA MET A 361 -5.69 -16.21 26.61
C MET A 361 -6.57 -16.85 27.70
N GLY A 362 -7.67 -17.51 27.34
CA GLY A 362 -8.54 -18.20 28.27
C GLY A 362 -8.65 -17.53 29.65
N ASP A 363 -9.59 -17.85 30.48
CA ASP A 363 -9.84 -17.25 31.81
C ASP A 363 -8.67 -17.37 32.83
N ASP A 364 -7.46 -17.75 32.40
CA ASP A 364 -6.25 -17.91 33.25
C ASP A 364 -5.71 -16.60 33.87
N LEU A 365 -6.17 -15.42 33.43
CA LEU A 365 -5.81 -14.16 34.10
C LEU A 365 -6.60 -13.90 35.38
N PHE A 366 -7.61 -14.74 35.70
CA PHE A 366 -8.40 -14.64 36.93
C PHE A 366 -8.45 -15.95 37.72
N ALA A 367 -7.66 -16.96 37.37
CA ALA A 367 -7.37 -18.07 38.26
C ALA A 367 -6.48 -17.55 39.38
N VAL A 368 -7.09 -16.91 40.37
CA VAL A 368 -6.50 -16.72 41.68
C VAL A 368 -6.36 -18.12 42.25
N ASP A 369 -5.14 -18.64 42.36
CA ASP A 369 -4.82 -19.86 43.10
C ASP A 369 -5.44 -19.76 44.47
N GLY A 370 -6.61 -20.39 44.60
CA GLY A 370 -7.31 -20.52 45.86
C GLY A 370 -6.74 -21.71 46.66
N GLU A 371 -5.52 -21.62 47.12
CA GLU A 371 -4.96 -22.46 48.17
C GLU A 371 -4.02 -21.60 49.00
N ASP A 372 -4.53 -21.14 50.10
CA ASP A 372 -3.91 -21.01 51.41
C ASP A 372 -4.72 -20.02 52.30
N ASN A 373 -5.81 -20.57 52.84
CA ASN A 373 -6.44 -19.90 53.95
C ASN A 373 -6.66 -20.91 55.12
N ASP A 374 -5.56 -21.51 55.53
CA ASP A 374 -5.47 -22.14 56.85
C ASP A 374 -4.28 -21.57 57.57
N LEU A 375 -4.49 -20.42 58.24
CA LEU A 375 -3.73 -19.97 59.41
C LEU A 375 -4.39 -18.70 59.98
N PHE A 376 -5.24 -18.96 60.99
CA PHE A 376 -5.62 -18.24 62.22
C PHE A 376 -7.12 -18.33 62.50
#